data_bb84be0fc90bcf27c2eb521c61fcd797
#
_entry.id   bb84be0fc90bcf27c2eb521c61fcd797
#
_cell.length_a   1.000
_cell.length_b   1.000
_cell.length_c   1.000
_cell.angle_alpha   90.00
_cell.angle_beta   90.00
_cell.angle_gamma   90.00
#
_symmetry.space_group_name_H-M   'P 1'
#
loop_
_entity.id
_entity.type
_entity.pdbx_description
1 polymer ?
#
loop_
_entity_poly.entity_id
_entity_poly.type
_entity_poly.pdbx_seq_one_letter_code
_entity_poly.pdbx_strand_id
1 'polypeptide(L)'
;MAPPKKITGYVKLQIEAAKATPAPPVGPALGQAQVNIMEFCKQFNARTQNKDMAGLIIPVVISVYADRSFSFVTKTPPASVLLKKAAGIDKGSGTPNKEKKGKVTEKQVREIATQKMPDLNAASIDAAVKSIKGTARSMGIDVVA
;
A
#
# COMPACT_ATOMS: atom_id res chain seq x y z
N MET A 1 11.74 11.70 30.45
CA MET A 1 11.16 11.51 29.13
C MET A 1 11.63 12.64 28.22
N ALA A 2 12.18 12.30 27.06
CA ALA A 2 12.50 13.31 26.08
C ALA A 2 11.20 13.98 25.57
N PRO A 3 11.18 15.32 25.33
CA PRO A 3 10.01 15.97 24.80
C PRO A 3 9.63 15.36 23.43
N PRO A 4 8.33 15.31 23.10
CA PRO A 4 7.91 14.76 21.82
C PRO A 4 8.51 15.59 20.68
N LYS A 5 9.17 14.92 19.74
CA LYS A 5 9.75 15.57 18.57
C LYS A 5 8.66 16.21 17.73
N LYS A 6 8.88 17.46 17.33
CA LYS A 6 7.93 18.16 16.45
C LYS A 6 7.98 17.59 15.04
N ILE A 7 6.85 17.14 14.53
CA ILE A 7 6.72 16.66 13.14
C ILE A 7 6.65 17.89 12.23
N THR A 8 7.52 17.93 11.22
CA THR A 8 7.56 19.00 10.22
C THR A 8 6.80 18.65 8.94
N GLY A 9 6.59 17.36 8.68
CA GLY A 9 5.87 16.92 7.50
C GLY A 9 5.73 15.42 7.42
N TYR A 10 4.96 14.98 6.44
CA TYR A 10 4.75 13.58 6.12
C TYR A 10 5.10 13.31 4.66
N VAL A 11 5.71 12.18 4.40
CA VAL A 11 5.95 11.67 3.04
C VAL A 11 5.22 10.34 2.91
N LYS A 12 4.36 10.22 1.91
CA LYS A 12 3.62 8.99 1.62
C LYS A 12 4.14 8.40 0.31
N LEU A 13 4.58 7.16 0.37
CA LEU A 13 5.14 6.45 -0.79
C LEU A 13 4.53 5.06 -0.91
N GLN A 14 4.57 4.52 -2.12
CA GLN A 14 4.27 3.12 -2.40
C GLN A 14 5.51 2.49 -3.00
N ILE A 15 6.09 1.52 -2.31
CA ILE A 15 7.37 0.91 -2.67
C ILE A 15 7.21 -0.61 -2.67
N GLU A 16 7.78 -1.27 -3.66
CA GLU A 16 7.80 -2.72 -3.72
C GLU A 16 8.59 -3.29 -2.53
N ALA A 17 8.04 -4.32 -1.88
CA ALA A 17 8.63 -4.92 -0.69
C ALA A 17 10.07 -5.39 -0.96
N ALA A 18 10.99 -5.07 -0.03
CA ALA A 18 12.40 -5.40 -0.09
C ALA A 18 13.18 -4.85 -1.30
N LYS A 19 12.61 -3.89 -2.03
CA LYS A 19 13.22 -3.28 -3.22
C LYS A 19 13.35 -1.76 -3.15
N ALA A 20 13.35 -1.17 -1.96
CA ALA A 20 13.59 0.26 -1.83
C ALA A 20 15.02 0.61 -2.27
N THR A 21 15.13 1.56 -3.18
CA THR A 21 16.41 2.07 -3.71
C THR A 21 16.39 3.59 -3.72
N PRO A 22 17.57 4.25 -3.75
CA PRO A 22 17.64 5.70 -3.88
C PRO A 22 17.12 6.25 -5.21
N ALA A 23 16.85 5.39 -6.18
CA ALA A 23 16.26 5.76 -7.46
C ALA A 23 14.81 6.27 -7.31
N PRO A 24 14.27 7.05 -8.27
CA PRO A 24 12.87 7.45 -8.24
C PRO A 24 11.92 6.25 -8.06
N PRO A 25 10.81 6.39 -7.30
CA PRO A 25 10.29 7.63 -6.71
C PRO A 25 10.82 7.96 -5.31
N VAL A 26 11.63 7.11 -4.70
CA VAL A 26 12.05 7.24 -3.28
C VAL A 26 13.04 8.40 -3.09
N GLY A 27 14.08 8.47 -3.93
CA GLY A 27 15.13 9.47 -3.83
C GLY A 27 14.63 10.91 -3.84
N PRO A 28 13.91 11.34 -4.90
CA PRO A 28 13.39 12.69 -4.97
C PRO A 28 12.43 13.06 -3.84
N ALA A 29 11.54 12.17 -3.44
CA ALA A 29 10.57 12.42 -2.37
C ALA A 29 11.25 12.63 -1.01
N LEU A 30 12.21 11.79 -0.66
CA LEU A 30 12.96 11.89 0.58
C LEU A 30 14.00 13.02 0.54
N GLY A 31 14.58 13.28 -0.62
CA GLY A 31 15.49 14.39 -0.82
C GLY A 31 14.86 15.75 -0.52
N GLN A 32 13.65 15.98 -0.99
CA GLN A 32 12.86 17.17 -0.69
C GLN A 32 12.56 17.31 0.81
N ALA A 33 12.36 16.21 1.50
CA ALA A 33 12.10 16.17 2.93
C ALA A 33 13.40 16.23 3.78
N GLN A 34 14.57 16.25 3.14
CA GLN A 34 15.88 16.24 3.81
C GLN A 34 16.12 15.04 4.73
N VAL A 35 15.57 13.89 4.37
CA VAL A 35 15.69 12.63 5.10
C VAL A 35 16.85 11.81 4.53
N ASN A 36 17.53 11.03 5.38
CA ASN A 36 18.58 10.12 4.95
C ASN A 36 17.99 8.95 4.15
N ILE A 37 18.15 9.02 2.83
CA ILE A 37 17.58 8.07 1.87
C ILE A 37 18.15 6.66 2.06
N MET A 38 19.46 6.53 2.26
CA MET A 38 20.12 5.23 2.41
C MET A 38 19.68 4.49 3.66
N GLU A 39 19.56 5.21 4.76
CA GLU A 39 19.08 4.64 6.03
C GLU A 39 17.63 4.17 5.93
N PHE A 40 16.78 4.99 5.31
CA PHE A 40 15.38 4.61 5.05
C PHE A 40 15.29 3.34 4.21
N CYS A 41 16.00 3.26 3.10
CA CYS A 41 16.01 2.09 2.22
C CYS A 41 16.44 0.84 2.97
N LYS A 42 17.50 0.93 3.78
CA LYS A 42 18.00 -0.17 4.59
C LYS A 42 16.95 -0.68 5.59
N GLN A 43 16.36 0.25 6.35
CA GLN A 43 15.34 -0.09 7.34
C GLN A 43 14.06 -0.64 6.71
N PHE A 44 13.60 -0.04 5.62
CA PHE A 44 12.42 -0.50 4.89
C PHE A 44 12.62 -1.91 4.33
N ASN A 45 13.74 -2.15 3.65
CA ASN A 45 14.05 -3.46 3.10
C ASN A 45 14.14 -4.53 4.21
N ALA A 46 14.75 -4.21 5.35
CA ALA A 46 14.81 -5.12 6.49
C ALA A 46 13.43 -5.48 7.04
N ARG A 47 12.52 -4.50 7.13
CA ARG A 47 11.15 -4.72 7.63
C ARG A 47 10.24 -5.45 6.65
N THR A 48 10.49 -5.33 5.35
CA THR A 48 9.64 -5.90 4.30
C THR A 48 10.20 -7.16 3.67
N GLN A 49 11.23 -7.75 4.25
CA GLN A 49 11.92 -8.94 3.75
C GLN A 49 11.14 -10.25 3.89
N ASN A 50 9.91 -10.20 4.37
CA ASN A 50 9.06 -11.38 4.55
C ASN A 50 8.62 -11.96 3.20
N LYS A 51 8.65 -13.30 3.08
CA LYS A 51 8.23 -14.01 1.87
C LYS A 51 6.79 -13.70 1.46
N ASP A 52 5.91 -13.48 2.43
CA ASP A 52 4.50 -13.16 2.19
C ASP A 52 4.29 -11.79 1.54
N MET A 53 5.25 -10.89 1.70
CA MET A 53 5.23 -9.54 1.13
C MET A 53 5.98 -9.43 -0.19
N ALA A 54 6.72 -10.47 -0.58
CA ALA A 54 7.53 -10.45 -1.80
C ALA A 54 6.67 -10.16 -3.05
N GLY A 55 7.10 -9.20 -3.85
CA GLY A 55 6.39 -8.79 -5.07
C GLY A 55 5.15 -7.92 -4.84
N LEU A 56 4.80 -7.60 -3.58
CA LEU A 56 3.71 -6.70 -3.26
C LEU A 56 4.21 -5.27 -3.09
N ILE A 57 3.38 -4.31 -3.49
CA ILE A 57 3.62 -2.90 -3.22
C ILE A 57 3.17 -2.59 -1.79
N ILE A 58 4.06 -2.01 -1.00
CA ILE A 58 3.78 -1.65 0.39
C ILE A 58 3.65 -0.13 0.50
N PRO A 59 2.50 0.39 0.93
CA PRO A 59 2.36 1.79 1.25
C PRO A 59 3.14 2.12 2.52
N VAL A 60 3.86 3.23 2.51
CA VAL A 60 4.61 3.69 3.67
C VAL A 60 4.28 5.15 3.95
N VAL A 61 4.09 5.48 5.22
CA VAL A 61 3.92 6.85 5.70
C VAL A 61 5.13 7.20 6.54
N ILE A 62 5.91 8.18 6.09
CA ILE A 62 7.12 8.64 6.74
C ILE A 62 6.82 9.94 7.45
N SER A 63 7.03 9.97 8.77
CA SER A 63 6.95 11.20 9.56
C SER A 63 8.34 11.81 9.68
N VAL A 64 8.47 13.06 9.24
CA VAL A 64 9.74 13.81 9.28
C VAL A 64 9.72 14.76 10.46
N TYR A 65 10.77 14.75 11.26
CA TYR A 65 10.90 15.59 12.45
C TYR A 65 11.80 16.80 12.21
N ALA A 66 11.68 17.80 13.07
CA ALA A 66 12.46 19.04 12.97
C ALA A 66 13.97 18.84 13.05
N ASP A 67 14.44 17.78 13.70
CA ASP A 67 15.86 17.41 13.80
C ASP A 67 16.37 16.60 12.61
N ARG A 68 15.58 16.50 11.51
CA ARG A 68 15.85 15.71 10.31
C ARG A 68 15.83 14.19 10.54
N SER A 69 15.44 13.73 11.72
CA SER A 69 15.16 12.33 11.95
C SER A 69 13.81 11.95 11.33
N PHE A 70 13.58 10.67 11.15
CA PHE A 70 12.32 10.17 10.61
C PHE A 70 11.86 8.93 11.35
N SER A 71 10.57 8.69 11.30
CA SER A 71 9.97 7.39 11.61
C SER A 71 9.03 7.02 10.47
N PHE A 72 8.79 5.74 10.28
CA PHE A 72 7.86 5.30 9.24
C PHE A 72 6.99 4.15 9.69
N VAL A 73 5.80 4.09 9.13
CA VAL A 73 4.84 3.02 9.34
C VAL A 73 4.51 2.40 7.98
N THR A 74 4.63 1.09 7.89
CA THR A 74 4.20 0.34 6.71
C THR A 74 2.75 -0.08 6.89
N LYS A 75 1.96 0.04 5.83
CA LYS A 75 0.55 -0.36 5.80
C LYS A 75 0.39 -1.63 4.98
N THR A 76 -0.81 -2.22 5.03
CA THR A 76 -1.15 -3.36 4.18
C THR A 76 -1.12 -2.96 2.70
N PRO A 77 -0.84 -3.91 1.77
CA PRO A 77 -0.82 -3.60 0.35
C PRO A 77 -2.12 -2.94 -0.12
N PRO A 78 -2.07 -2.04 -1.14
CA PRO A 78 -3.28 -1.42 -1.65
C PRO A 78 -4.29 -2.46 -2.14
N ALA A 79 -5.58 -2.20 -1.95
CA ALA A 79 -6.65 -3.09 -2.39
C ALA A 79 -6.56 -3.41 -3.89
N SER A 80 -6.16 -2.43 -4.71
CA SER A 80 -5.96 -2.62 -6.14
C SER A 80 -4.89 -3.67 -6.47
N VAL A 81 -3.79 -3.68 -5.74
CA VAL A 81 -2.71 -4.67 -5.92
C VAL A 81 -3.17 -6.07 -5.54
N LEU A 82 -3.87 -6.18 -4.42
CA LEU A 82 -4.42 -7.46 -3.96
C LEU A 82 -5.48 -8.01 -4.91
N LEU A 83 -6.34 -7.15 -5.44
CA LEU A 83 -7.36 -7.54 -6.43
C LEU A 83 -6.73 -8.00 -7.75
N LYS A 84 -5.72 -7.32 -8.24
CA LYS A 84 -4.99 -7.75 -9.44
C LYS A 84 -4.35 -9.12 -9.25
N LYS A 85 -3.74 -9.35 -8.10
CA LYS A 85 -3.15 -10.65 -7.75
C LYS A 85 -4.21 -11.75 -7.69
N ALA A 86 -5.35 -11.48 -7.06
CA ALA A 86 -6.46 -12.45 -6.94
C ALA A 86 -7.09 -12.76 -8.31
N ALA A 87 -7.24 -11.76 -9.17
CA ALA A 87 -7.78 -11.93 -10.53
C ALA A 87 -6.76 -12.49 -11.53
N GLY A 88 -5.48 -12.54 -11.18
CA GLY A 88 -4.41 -13.01 -12.07
C GLY A 88 -4.14 -12.08 -13.25
N ILE A 89 -4.35 -10.78 -13.09
CA ILE A 89 -4.10 -9.76 -14.12
C ILE A 89 -2.99 -8.81 -13.70
N ASP A 90 -2.23 -8.31 -14.67
CA ASP A 90 -1.14 -7.37 -14.43
C ASP A 90 -1.63 -5.92 -14.34
N LYS A 91 -2.66 -5.59 -15.09
CA LYS A 91 -3.19 -4.22 -15.20
C LYS A 91 -4.71 -4.22 -15.26
N GLY A 92 -5.31 -3.28 -14.54
CA GLY A 92 -6.74 -3.03 -14.58
C GLY A 92 -7.19 -2.41 -15.92
N SER A 93 -8.51 -2.31 -16.12
CA SER A 93 -9.10 -1.72 -17.33
C SER A 93 -8.96 -0.19 -17.33
N GLY A 94 -8.63 0.37 -18.49
CA GLY A 94 -8.70 1.81 -18.74
C GLY A 94 -10.13 2.32 -18.95
N THR A 95 -11.05 1.41 -19.26
CA THR A 95 -12.48 1.70 -19.47
C THR A 95 -13.34 0.70 -18.70
N PRO A 96 -13.33 0.77 -17.33
CA PRO A 96 -13.89 -0.29 -16.48
C PRO A 96 -15.41 -0.46 -16.62
N ASN A 97 -16.12 0.54 -17.06
CA ASN A 97 -17.56 0.47 -17.30
C ASN A 97 -17.93 -0.24 -18.62
N LYS A 98 -16.99 -0.29 -19.57
CA LYS A 98 -17.19 -0.92 -20.88
C LYS A 98 -16.46 -2.24 -21.02
N GLU A 99 -15.26 -2.32 -20.50
CA GLU A 99 -14.39 -3.48 -20.65
C GLU A 99 -13.99 -4.03 -19.28
N LYS A 100 -14.31 -5.30 -19.05
CA LYS A 100 -13.91 -6.03 -17.85
C LYS A 100 -12.69 -6.89 -18.15
N LYS A 101 -11.66 -6.81 -17.30
CA LYS A 101 -10.40 -7.52 -17.52
C LYS A 101 -10.18 -8.74 -16.65
N GLY A 102 -10.95 -8.90 -15.60
CA GLY A 102 -10.80 -10.03 -14.70
C GLY A 102 -12.03 -10.29 -13.84
N LYS A 103 -11.98 -11.38 -13.12
CA LYS A 103 -13.04 -11.78 -12.17
C LYS A 103 -12.42 -12.24 -10.87
N VAL A 104 -13.07 -11.94 -9.77
CA VAL A 104 -12.75 -12.46 -8.43
C VAL A 104 -14.01 -13.01 -7.78
N THR A 105 -13.86 -13.97 -6.88
CA THR A 105 -14.97 -14.50 -6.11
C THR A 105 -15.23 -13.66 -4.88
N GLU A 106 -16.45 -13.72 -4.34
CA GLU A 106 -16.76 -13.06 -3.07
C GLU A 106 -15.88 -13.54 -1.91
N LYS A 107 -15.50 -14.81 -1.93
CA LYS A 107 -14.57 -15.37 -0.95
C LYS A 107 -13.22 -14.66 -0.99
N GLN A 108 -12.66 -14.48 -2.19
CA GLN A 108 -11.39 -13.74 -2.38
C GLN A 108 -11.51 -12.29 -1.93
N VAL A 109 -12.61 -11.61 -2.24
CA VAL A 109 -12.87 -10.24 -1.78
C VAL A 109 -12.95 -10.17 -0.25
N ARG A 110 -13.60 -11.14 0.39
CA ARG A 110 -13.67 -11.21 1.85
C ARG A 110 -12.33 -11.46 2.50
N GLU A 111 -11.49 -12.29 1.91
CA GLU A 111 -10.10 -12.52 2.37
C GLU A 111 -9.28 -11.24 2.28
N ILE A 112 -9.37 -10.51 1.17
CA ILE A 112 -8.71 -9.21 0.99
C ILE A 112 -9.20 -8.19 2.03
N ALA A 113 -10.52 -8.12 2.25
CA ALA A 113 -11.10 -7.22 3.24
C ALA A 113 -10.60 -7.53 4.66
N THR A 114 -10.52 -8.80 5.02
CA THR A 114 -9.99 -9.25 6.32
C THR A 114 -8.53 -8.87 6.49
N GLN A 115 -7.71 -9.09 5.47
CA GLN A 115 -6.30 -8.74 5.48
C GLN A 115 -6.09 -7.22 5.63
N LYS A 116 -6.98 -6.42 5.04
CA LYS A 116 -6.88 -4.96 5.03
C LYS A 116 -7.59 -4.27 6.20
N MET A 117 -8.36 -4.99 7.01
CA MET A 117 -9.11 -4.42 8.15
C MET A 117 -8.28 -3.52 9.07
N PRO A 118 -7.00 -3.82 9.40
CA PRO A 118 -6.19 -2.94 10.25
C PRO A 118 -6.03 -1.51 9.70
N ASP A 119 -6.10 -1.33 8.38
CA ASP A 119 -5.93 -0.03 7.72
C ASP A 119 -7.27 0.61 7.33
N LEU A 120 -8.38 -0.11 7.45
CA LEU A 120 -9.70 0.37 7.08
C LEU A 120 -10.45 0.97 8.26
N ASN A 121 -11.24 1.99 7.98
CA ASN A 121 -12.19 2.58 8.94
C ASN A 121 -13.59 1.98 8.73
N ALA A 122 -13.67 0.69 8.52
CA ALA A 122 -14.93 -0.03 8.32
C ALA A 122 -15.49 -0.52 9.66
N ALA A 123 -16.80 -0.38 9.86
CA ALA A 123 -17.46 -0.81 11.08
C ALA A 123 -17.57 -2.35 11.19
N SER A 124 -17.55 -3.05 10.05
CA SER A 124 -17.67 -4.52 9.99
C SER A 124 -16.94 -5.07 8.76
N ILE A 125 -16.74 -6.39 8.75
CA ILE A 125 -16.20 -7.10 7.56
C ILE A 125 -17.08 -6.88 6.33
N ASP A 126 -18.40 -6.88 6.48
CA ASP A 126 -19.31 -6.67 5.36
C ASP A 126 -19.17 -5.26 4.77
N ALA A 127 -18.97 -4.25 5.59
CA ALA A 127 -18.68 -2.88 5.15
C ALA A 127 -17.34 -2.82 4.39
N ALA A 128 -16.32 -3.49 4.90
CA ALA A 128 -15.01 -3.60 4.24
C ALA A 128 -15.12 -4.31 2.89
N VAL A 129 -15.89 -5.39 2.80
CA VAL A 129 -16.16 -6.11 1.54
C VAL A 129 -16.79 -5.19 0.50
N LYS A 130 -17.75 -4.35 0.90
CA LYS A 130 -18.37 -3.37 0.00
C LYS A 130 -17.35 -2.37 -0.56
N SER A 131 -16.43 -1.89 0.28
CA SER A 131 -15.35 -0.99 -0.14
C SER A 131 -14.42 -1.66 -1.15
N ILE A 132 -14.05 -2.91 -0.92
CA ILE A 132 -13.20 -3.68 -1.85
C ILE A 132 -13.93 -3.95 -3.17
N LYS A 133 -15.23 -4.28 -3.12
CA LYS A 133 -16.06 -4.46 -4.33
C LYS A 133 -16.11 -3.17 -5.17
N GLY A 134 -16.22 -2.01 -4.53
CA GLY A 134 -16.16 -0.71 -5.21
C GLY A 134 -14.83 -0.49 -5.92
N THR A 135 -13.72 -0.83 -5.29
CA THR A 135 -12.37 -0.78 -5.90
C THR A 135 -12.27 -1.73 -7.09
N ALA A 136 -12.76 -2.96 -6.97
CA ALA A 136 -12.77 -3.94 -8.07
C ALA A 136 -13.58 -3.42 -9.26
N ARG A 137 -14.74 -2.84 -9.01
CA ARG A 137 -15.58 -2.24 -10.05
C ARG A 137 -14.84 -1.12 -10.80
N SER A 138 -14.12 -0.26 -10.07
CA SER A 138 -13.34 0.83 -10.68
C SER A 138 -12.16 0.34 -11.51
N MET A 139 -11.71 -0.89 -11.29
CA MET A 139 -10.60 -1.53 -12.02
C MET A 139 -11.07 -2.40 -13.19
N GLY A 140 -12.36 -2.55 -13.40
CA GLY A 140 -12.89 -3.47 -14.39
C GLY A 140 -12.77 -4.94 -13.99
N ILE A 141 -12.89 -5.23 -12.72
CA ILE A 141 -12.90 -6.60 -12.17
C ILE A 141 -14.30 -6.91 -11.66
N ASP A 142 -14.91 -7.97 -12.18
CA ASP A 142 -16.21 -8.44 -11.73
C ASP A 142 -16.08 -9.30 -10.47
N VAL A 143 -16.98 -9.10 -9.53
CA VAL A 143 -17.12 -9.94 -8.34
C VAL A 143 -18.23 -10.95 -8.59
N VAL A 144 -17.89 -12.23 -8.54
CA VAL A 144 -18.82 -13.34 -8.74
C VAL A 144 -18.97 -14.15 -7.46
N ALA A 145 -20.08 -14.84 -7.35
CA ALA A 145 -20.38 -15.64 -6.16
C ALA A 145 -19.37 -16.79 -5.94
#